data_7605b436979b8bce804630ca01b173d6
#
_entry.id   7605b436979b8bce804630ca01b173d6
#
_cell.length_a   1.000
_cell.length_b   1.000
_cell.length_c   1.000
_cell.angle_alpha   90.00
_cell.angle_beta   90.00
_cell.angle_gamma   90.00
#
_symmetry.space_group_name_H-M   'P 1'
#
loop_
_entity.id
_entity.type
_entity.pdbx_description
1 polymer ?
#
loop_
_entity_poly.entity_id
_entity_poly.type
_entity_poly.pdbx_seq_one_letter_code
_entity_poly.pdbx_strand_id
1 'polypeptide(L)'
;MESPTDILVAAGQTVEIRCSAYGAPKPIVTWIKNNVHITQGNRYSVSSSGTLSIQDVGKADEGRYECAARNSIGAASAQMTLTVQSNELTLLMF
;
A
#
# COMPACT_ATOMS: atom_id res chain seq x y z
N MET A 1 10.22 -1.53 13.13
CA MET A 1 9.27 -1.63 12.02
C MET A 1 9.95 -1.27 10.74
N GLU A 2 9.80 -2.11 9.73
CA GLU A 2 10.35 -1.82 8.44
C GLU A 2 9.38 -0.99 7.66
N SER A 3 9.79 0.17 7.20
CA SER A 3 8.92 1.10 6.48
C SER A 3 8.82 0.72 5.03
N PRO A 4 7.66 0.92 4.41
CA PRO A 4 7.54 0.75 2.98
C PRO A 4 8.30 1.83 2.25
N THR A 5 8.68 1.56 1.00
CA THR A 5 9.35 2.53 0.16
C THR A 5 8.41 3.00 -0.93
N ASP A 6 8.69 4.19 -1.46
CA ASP A 6 7.89 4.71 -2.57
C ASP A 6 8.02 3.79 -3.78
N ILE A 7 6.92 3.62 -4.49
CA ILE A 7 6.84 2.68 -5.60
C ILE A 7 6.31 3.37 -6.84
N LEU A 8 6.92 3.08 -7.96
CA LEU A 8 6.40 3.45 -9.27
C LEU A 8 6.02 2.16 -9.99
N VAL A 9 4.78 2.06 -10.42
CA VAL A 9 4.28 0.84 -11.03
C VAL A 9 3.49 1.19 -12.29
N ALA A 10 3.48 0.30 -13.26
CA ALA A 10 2.71 0.49 -14.48
C ALA A 10 1.24 0.09 -14.24
N ALA A 11 0.33 0.82 -14.86
CA ALA A 11 -1.09 0.49 -14.78
C ALA A 11 -1.34 -0.92 -15.26
N GLY A 12 -2.27 -1.60 -14.63
CA GLY A 12 -2.63 -2.97 -14.96
C GLY A 12 -1.87 -4.03 -14.20
N GLN A 13 -0.83 -3.64 -13.50
CA GLN A 13 -0.01 -4.61 -12.78
C GLN A 13 -0.53 -4.82 -11.37
N THR A 14 -0.03 -5.86 -10.72
CA THR A 14 -0.29 -6.09 -9.30
C THR A 14 0.91 -5.55 -8.53
N VAL A 15 0.63 -4.78 -7.49
CA VAL A 15 1.69 -4.23 -6.66
C VAL A 15 1.53 -4.78 -5.25
N GLU A 16 2.67 -5.06 -4.61
CA GLU A 16 2.70 -5.47 -3.22
C GLU A 16 3.52 -4.48 -2.44
N ILE A 17 2.93 -3.95 -1.38
CA ILE A 17 3.59 -2.98 -0.53
C ILE A 17 3.78 -3.62 0.83
N ARG A 18 5.01 -3.77 1.26
CA ARG A 18 5.32 -4.48 2.49
C ARG A 18 5.47 -3.53 3.65
N CYS A 19 4.97 -3.94 4.77
CA CYS A 19 5.16 -3.23 6.02
C CYS A 19 5.31 -4.27 7.11
N SER A 20 6.50 -4.35 7.68
CA SER A 20 6.76 -5.34 8.73
C SER A 20 6.83 -4.66 10.07
N ALA A 21 6.10 -5.17 11.02
CA ALA A 21 6.09 -4.65 12.37
C ALA A 21 6.45 -5.76 13.34
N TYR A 22 7.31 -5.44 14.28
CA TYR A 22 7.78 -6.41 15.25
C TYR A 22 7.37 -5.96 16.64
N GLY A 23 6.98 -6.90 17.47
CA GLY A 23 6.62 -6.58 18.82
C GLY A 23 6.00 -7.77 19.53
N ALA A 24 5.93 -7.66 20.84
CA ALA A 24 5.26 -8.63 21.69
C ALA A 24 4.31 -7.87 22.61
N PRO A 25 3.01 -8.10 22.50
CA PRO A 25 2.34 -9.04 21.59
C PRO A 25 2.47 -8.65 20.13
N LYS A 26 2.24 -9.62 19.25
CA LYS A 26 2.35 -9.38 17.80
C LYS A 26 1.44 -8.23 17.38
N PRO A 27 1.96 -7.24 16.67
CA PRO A 27 1.16 -6.10 16.26
C PRO A 27 0.16 -6.45 15.17
N ILE A 28 -0.91 -5.68 15.13
CA ILE A 28 -1.88 -5.74 14.05
C ILE A 28 -1.56 -4.61 13.09
N VAL A 29 -1.46 -4.93 11.81
CA VAL A 29 -1.11 -3.97 10.77
C VAL A 29 -2.35 -3.64 9.96
N THR A 30 -2.63 -2.36 9.80
CA THR A 30 -3.71 -1.88 8.94
C THR A 30 -3.14 -0.90 7.94
N TRP A 31 -3.85 -0.74 6.84
CA TRP A 31 -3.44 0.17 5.79
C TRP A 31 -4.50 1.26 5.58
N ILE A 32 -4.03 2.46 5.32
CA ILE A 32 -4.88 3.63 5.15
C ILE A 32 -4.43 4.36 3.90
N LYS A 33 -5.39 4.76 3.07
CA LYS A 33 -5.09 5.59 1.91
C LYS A 33 -5.92 6.86 2.02
N ASN A 34 -5.25 8.02 1.99
CA ASN A 34 -5.91 9.33 2.07
C ASN A 34 -6.91 9.39 3.23
N ASN A 35 -6.48 8.92 4.39
CA ASN A 35 -7.27 8.90 5.62
C ASN A 35 -8.46 7.95 5.60
N VAL A 36 -8.50 7.02 4.66
CA VAL A 36 -9.57 6.02 4.59
C VAL A 36 -8.95 4.65 4.78
N HIS A 37 -9.50 3.87 5.71
CA HIS A 37 -9.00 2.53 5.95
C HIS A 37 -9.28 1.64 4.75
N ILE A 38 -8.26 0.88 4.35
CA ILE A 38 -8.39 -0.06 3.26
C ILE A 38 -8.90 -1.36 3.82
N THR A 39 -10.00 -1.87 3.25
CA THR A 39 -10.54 -3.15 3.65
C THR A 39 -10.34 -4.16 2.54
N GLN A 40 -10.36 -5.44 2.89
CA GLN A 40 -10.30 -6.50 1.92
C GLN A 40 -11.43 -6.32 0.92
N GLY A 41 -11.15 -6.52 -0.34
CA GLY A 41 -12.16 -6.35 -1.37
C GLY A 41 -11.68 -6.89 -2.69
N ASN A 42 -12.32 -6.43 -3.77
CA ASN A 42 -12.06 -6.97 -5.10
C ASN A 42 -10.63 -6.94 -5.50
N ARG A 43 -9.96 -5.83 -5.30
CA ARG A 43 -8.60 -5.65 -5.77
C ARG A 43 -7.60 -5.49 -4.63
N TYR A 44 -8.06 -5.36 -3.39
CA TYR A 44 -7.19 -5.10 -2.26
C TYR A 44 -7.20 -6.28 -1.31
N SER A 45 -6.03 -6.66 -0.85
CA SER A 45 -5.93 -7.66 0.21
C SER A 45 -4.74 -7.33 1.11
N VAL A 46 -4.88 -7.64 2.39
CA VAL A 46 -3.81 -7.43 3.36
C VAL A 46 -3.50 -8.79 3.98
N SER A 47 -2.25 -9.21 3.86
CA SER A 47 -1.85 -10.50 4.40
C SER A 47 -1.65 -10.41 5.90
N SER A 48 -1.54 -11.57 6.55
CA SER A 48 -1.29 -11.60 7.99
C SER A 48 0.08 -11.03 8.34
N SER A 49 0.99 -10.94 7.40
CA SER A 49 2.29 -10.34 7.63
C SER A 49 2.30 -8.83 7.42
N GLY A 50 1.19 -8.26 6.96
CA GLY A 50 1.10 -6.82 6.79
C GLY A 50 1.34 -6.34 5.38
N THR A 51 1.43 -7.24 4.40
CA THR A 51 1.63 -6.85 3.01
C THR A 51 0.31 -6.47 2.38
N LEU A 52 0.26 -5.28 1.79
CA LEU A 52 -0.90 -4.84 1.02
C LEU A 52 -0.69 -5.21 -0.43
N SER A 53 -1.64 -5.91 -1.02
CA SER A 53 -1.63 -6.25 -2.44
C SER A 53 -2.75 -5.51 -3.14
N ILE A 54 -2.43 -4.87 -4.26
CA ILE A 54 -3.42 -4.18 -5.08
C ILE A 54 -3.32 -4.76 -6.48
N GLN A 55 -4.41 -5.34 -6.96
CA GLN A 55 -4.45 -5.93 -8.30
C GLN A 55 -4.94 -4.93 -9.30
N ASP A 56 -4.43 -5.04 -10.53
CA ASP A 56 -4.90 -4.24 -11.65
C ASP A 56 -4.88 -2.75 -11.29
N VAL A 57 -3.71 -2.25 -10.89
CA VAL A 57 -3.61 -0.87 -10.43
C VAL A 57 -3.92 0.11 -11.54
N GLY A 58 -4.52 1.22 -11.19
CA GLY A 58 -4.81 2.31 -12.10
C GLY A 58 -4.50 3.64 -11.47
N LYS A 59 -4.69 4.71 -12.23
CA LYS A 59 -4.40 6.06 -11.74
C LYS A 59 -5.16 6.39 -10.46
N ALA A 60 -6.33 5.84 -10.29
CA ALA A 60 -7.11 6.08 -9.08
C ALA A 60 -6.46 5.50 -7.83
N ASP A 61 -5.52 4.57 -8.01
CA ASP A 61 -4.82 3.97 -6.88
C ASP A 61 -3.60 4.79 -6.46
N GLU A 62 -3.22 5.79 -7.22
CA GLU A 62 -2.12 6.66 -6.83
C GLU A 62 -2.43 7.39 -5.54
N GLY A 63 -1.41 7.62 -4.75
CA GLY A 63 -1.55 8.44 -3.58
C GLY A 63 -0.64 8.02 -2.46
N ARG A 64 -0.90 8.56 -1.30
CA ARG A 64 -0.12 8.28 -0.13
C ARG A 64 -0.80 7.20 0.69
N TYR A 65 -0.07 6.16 0.96
CA TYR A 65 -0.55 5.05 1.78
C TYR A 65 0.18 5.07 3.10
N GLU A 66 -0.53 4.70 4.13
CA GLU A 66 0.04 4.63 5.47
C GLU A 66 -0.17 3.24 6.02
N CYS A 67 0.89 2.67 6.55
CA CYS A 67 0.85 1.42 7.27
C CYS A 67 0.87 1.76 8.76
N ALA A 68 -0.13 1.30 9.49
CA ALA A 68 -0.21 1.54 10.92
C ALA A 68 -0.18 0.20 11.64
N ALA A 69 0.72 0.07 12.60
CA ALA A 69 0.88 -1.14 13.38
C ALA A 69 0.67 -0.84 14.84
N ARG A 70 -0.08 -1.69 15.53
CA ARG A 70 -0.27 -1.45 16.95
C ARG A 70 -0.50 -2.73 17.72
N ASN A 71 -0.10 -2.70 18.97
CA ASN A 71 -0.41 -3.73 19.94
C ASN A 71 -0.78 -3.05 21.27
N SER A 72 -0.87 -3.83 22.33
CA SER A 72 -1.28 -3.28 23.63
C SER A 72 -0.24 -2.37 24.24
N ILE A 73 0.98 -2.35 23.71
CA ILE A 73 2.06 -1.55 24.29
C ILE A 73 2.20 -0.21 23.57
N GLY A 74 1.94 -0.18 22.29
CA GLY A 74 2.12 1.06 21.54
C GLY A 74 1.74 0.93 20.09
N ALA A 75 2.04 1.97 19.33
CA ALA A 75 1.70 2.06 17.92
C ALA A 75 2.82 2.73 17.15
N ALA A 76 2.93 2.39 15.88
CA ALA A 76 3.88 3.00 14.96
C ALA A 76 3.25 3.06 13.59
N SER A 77 3.68 4.01 12.78
CA SER A 77 3.17 4.11 11.43
C SER A 77 4.27 4.59 10.49
N ALA A 78 4.07 4.32 9.21
CA ALA A 78 5.00 4.76 8.18
C ALA A 78 4.21 5.02 6.91
N GLN A 79 4.67 5.93 6.09
CA GLN A 79 3.97 6.35 4.88
C GLN A 79 4.83 6.09 3.66
N MET A 80 4.17 5.89 2.54
CA MET A 80 4.84 5.78 1.25
C MET A 80 3.93 6.35 0.18
N THR A 81 4.50 6.68 -0.98
CA THR A 81 3.75 7.19 -2.11
C THR A 81 3.74 6.14 -3.22
N LEU A 82 2.56 5.86 -3.73
CA LEU A 82 2.40 4.99 -4.88
C LEU A 82 2.11 5.86 -6.10
N THR A 83 2.94 5.73 -7.12
CA THR A 83 2.77 6.42 -8.39
C THR A 83 2.44 5.38 -9.45
N VAL A 84 1.38 5.63 -10.21
CA VAL A 84 0.96 4.71 -11.25
C VAL A 84 1.19 5.36 -12.60
N GLN A 85 2.01 4.69 -13.41
CA GLN A 85 2.33 5.18 -14.72
C GLN A 85 1.38 4.57 -15.72
N SER A 86 0.82 5.38 -16.59
CA SER A 86 -0.06 4.87 -17.62
C SER A 86 0.75 3.98 -18.54
N ASN A 87 0.22 2.81 -18.87
CA ASN A 87 0.88 1.94 -19.80
C ASN A 87 0.44 2.23 -21.22
N GLU A 88 -0.38 3.26 -21.43
CA GLU A 88 -0.79 3.66 -22.70
C GLU A 88 0.28 4.46 -23.33
N LEU A 89 0.75 4.07 -24.47
CA LEU A 89 1.70 4.82 -25.18
C LEU A 89 0.99 5.89 -25.90
N THR A 90 1.02 7.06 -25.39
CA THR A 90 0.39 8.15 -26.02
C THR A 90 1.35 8.84 -26.89
N LEU A 91 1.09 8.82 -28.11
CA LEU A 91 1.86 9.47 -28.94
C LEU A 91 1.35 10.63 -29.22
N LEU A 92 1.87 11.46 -28.90
CA LEU A 92 1.45 12.53 -29.16
C LEU A 92 1.93 13.02 -30.20
N MET A 93 1.46 13.07 -30.83
CA MET A 93 1.76 13.40 -31.73
C MET A 93 1.41 14.28 -32.10
N PHE A 94 1.55 14.68 -32.30
CA PHE A 94 1.30 15.57 -32.57
C PHE A 94 1.71 15.87 -33.29
#